data_39267399351f2dc8e8e38d7d33c94b6f
#
_entry.id   39267399351f2dc8e8e38d7d33c94b6f
#
_cell.length_a   1.000
_cell.length_b   1.000
_cell.length_c   1.000
_cell.angle_alpha   90.00
_cell.angle_beta   90.00
_cell.angle_gamma   90.00
#
_symmetry.space_group_name_H-M   'P 1'
#
loop_
_entity.id
_entity.type
_entity.pdbx_description
1 polymer ?
#
loop_
_entity_poly.entity_id
_entity_poly.type
_entity_poly.pdbx_seq_one_letter_code
_entity_poly.pdbx_strand_id
1 'polypeptide(L)'
;MQGYNKVYLIMPNLEFVNHSCLILSNNNVSLAMDPWIEGSVFNNSWDLLSKTNQKSIENLKKSNFVWFSHEHPDHFNPSNLKIFSDKNNFLFQKTIDRRVVNFLKKISPNVNEIKFKNKFRLGKDFTIQVVPFQYLDSMSIIKINNLTILNLNDCDIKNDFQLKFIKKLTGPIDILLVQFSYAIGKSNKDNKDERKKWSIEILKKLSSNIKFLNPKTVIPFASFCYFSKKDNFYMNDSSNKIDKTIEYLSKENPNIKFLCLYPGDMWDLHSNLSNIDSFNKYNEDYKKINVIPYYEKTIDFNNLKASSDEFIATTKKKNNLFYFYNFFNKNKYKIFFKLTDLNKNYFFDFNKGLVLSGDINSNKPWCSLTSQSLNNLFTSGYGYDALIIGGRFESNILGLNSLNKIFKFQAKNYQNIYYNIDTILSNFLKKIFKTTKIFHNR
;
A
#
# COMPACT_ATOMS: atom_id res chain seq x y z
N MET A 1 33.44 48.61 -1.84
CA MET A 1 33.56 47.17 -1.57
C MET A 1 32.18 46.55 -1.68
N GLN A 2 31.86 45.94 -2.82
CA GLN A 2 30.58 45.23 -2.98
C GLN A 2 30.79 43.83 -2.35
N GLY A 3 30.08 43.61 -1.23
CA GLY A 3 30.04 42.31 -0.59
C GLY A 3 29.26 41.34 -1.46
N TYR A 4 29.97 40.40 -2.09
CA TYR A 4 29.35 39.22 -2.70
C TYR A 4 28.78 38.35 -1.58
N ASN A 5 27.47 38.43 -1.37
CA ASN A 5 26.76 37.39 -0.59
C ASN A 5 26.95 36.08 -1.32
N LYS A 6 27.87 35.24 -0.87
CA LYS A 6 27.94 33.84 -1.27
C LYS A 6 26.61 33.18 -0.87
N VAL A 7 25.68 33.07 -1.82
CA VAL A 7 24.53 32.18 -1.68
C VAL A 7 25.09 30.76 -1.63
N TYR A 8 25.24 30.21 -0.45
CA TYR A 8 25.51 28.80 -0.28
C TYR A 8 24.30 28.04 -0.87
N LEU A 9 24.46 27.52 -2.08
CA LEU A 9 23.50 26.58 -2.65
C LEU A 9 23.45 25.37 -1.73
N ILE A 10 22.37 25.21 -0.98
CA ILE A 10 22.13 24.01 -0.18
C ILE A 10 21.95 22.87 -1.18
N MET A 11 22.87 21.89 -1.14
CA MET A 11 22.80 20.72 -1.99
C MET A 11 21.51 19.94 -1.73
N PRO A 12 20.90 19.37 -2.79
CA PRO A 12 19.70 18.56 -2.60
C PRO A 12 20.03 17.35 -1.74
N ASN A 13 19.12 16.98 -0.86
CA ASN A 13 19.27 15.87 0.04
C ASN A 13 17.99 15.05 0.17
N LEU A 14 18.15 13.80 0.62
CA LEU A 14 17.12 12.87 0.97
C LEU A 14 17.27 12.50 2.44
N GLU A 15 16.22 12.68 3.23
CA GLU A 15 16.09 12.14 4.58
C GLU A 15 15.16 10.93 4.54
N PHE A 16 15.63 9.80 5.04
CA PHE A 16 14.80 8.61 5.21
C PHE A 16 14.09 8.67 6.56
N VAL A 17 12.77 8.78 6.53
CA VAL A 17 11.97 8.92 7.75
C VAL A 17 11.57 7.56 8.32
N ASN A 18 10.90 6.73 7.53
CA ASN A 18 10.58 5.33 7.86
C ASN A 18 9.79 4.69 6.71
N HIS A 19 9.80 3.37 6.58
CA HIS A 19 9.00 2.55 5.66
C HIS A 19 8.98 3.12 4.22
N SER A 20 7.88 3.76 3.80
CA SER A 20 7.72 4.46 2.51
C SER A 20 7.92 5.98 2.63
N CYS A 21 8.11 6.47 3.86
CA CYS A 21 8.21 7.89 4.13
C CYS A 21 9.65 8.40 3.98
N LEU A 22 9.82 9.39 3.12
CA LEU A 22 11.08 10.14 2.99
C LEU A 22 10.82 11.61 2.65
N ILE A 23 11.82 12.46 2.87
CA ILE A 23 11.80 13.89 2.56
C ILE A 23 12.91 14.19 1.56
N LEU A 24 12.55 14.73 0.40
CA LEU A 24 13.48 15.31 -0.55
C LEU A 24 13.51 16.82 -0.37
N SER A 25 14.70 17.39 -0.25
CA SER A 25 14.88 18.83 -0.11
C SER A 25 15.82 19.39 -1.17
N ASN A 26 15.48 20.58 -1.69
CA ASN A 26 16.35 21.34 -2.60
C ASN A 26 16.24 22.83 -2.23
N ASN A 27 17.33 23.42 -1.79
CA ASN A 27 17.33 24.75 -1.20
C ASN A 27 16.33 24.84 -0.01
N ASN A 28 15.36 25.75 -0.10
CA ASN A 28 14.36 25.98 0.94
C ASN A 28 13.02 25.25 0.67
N VAL A 29 12.98 24.31 -0.29
CA VAL A 29 11.77 23.59 -0.65
C VAL A 29 11.94 22.11 -0.33
N SER A 30 10.95 21.54 0.35
CA SER A 30 10.91 20.13 0.74
C SER A 30 9.63 19.44 0.29
N LEU A 31 9.78 18.19 -0.14
CA LEU A 31 8.72 17.28 -0.51
C LEU A 31 8.79 16.04 0.40
N ALA A 32 7.82 15.88 1.27
CA ALA A 32 7.60 14.63 2.01
C ALA A 32 6.74 13.67 1.21
N MET A 33 6.90 12.37 1.44
CA MET A 33 6.17 11.30 0.76
C MET A 33 5.64 10.30 1.78
N ASP A 34 4.38 9.86 1.60
CA ASP A 34 3.75 8.70 2.25
C ASP A 34 4.03 8.56 3.76
N PRO A 35 3.63 9.51 4.63
CA PRO A 35 4.00 9.58 6.04
C PRO A 35 3.23 8.57 6.90
N TRP A 36 3.77 7.36 7.06
CA TRP A 36 3.45 6.44 8.14
C TRP A 36 4.60 6.44 9.15
N ILE A 37 4.39 7.06 10.31
CA ILE A 37 5.42 7.33 11.31
C ILE A 37 5.21 6.61 12.64
N GLU A 38 3.97 6.18 12.92
CA GLU A 38 3.61 5.47 14.14
C GLU A 38 2.27 4.76 14.01
N GLY A 39 2.01 3.85 14.93
CA GLY A 39 0.74 3.11 15.04
C GLY A 39 0.64 1.93 14.09
N SER A 40 -0.29 1.03 14.40
CA SER A 40 -0.57 -0.15 13.59
C SER A 40 -1.49 0.19 12.43
N VAL A 41 -1.34 -0.52 11.31
CA VAL A 41 -2.14 -0.35 10.09
C VAL A 41 -2.87 -1.64 9.69
N PHE A 42 -3.77 -1.58 8.69
CA PHE A 42 -4.56 -2.71 8.20
C PHE A 42 -5.31 -3.46 9.31
N ASN A 43 -6.18 -2.75 10.03
CA ASN A 43 -6.91 -3.31 11.17
C ASN A 43 -5.97 -3.90 12.23
N ASN A 44 -4.97 -3.12 12.63
CA ASN A 44 -3.93 -3.48 13.60
C ASN A 44 -3.10 -4.73 13.23
N SER A 45 -2.86 -4.97 11.95
CA SER A 45 -2.16 -6.16 11.47
C SER A 45 -0.66 -5.99 11.36
N TRP A 46 -0.21 -4.77 11.05
CA TRP A 46 1.19 -4.44 10.84
C TRP A 46 1.65 -3.33 11.75
N ASP A 47 2.91 -3.41 12.14
CA ASP A 47 3.63 -2.34 12.83
C ASP A 47 4.95 -2.04 12.11
N LEU A 48 5.47 -0.82 12.32
CA LEU A 48 6.77 -0.43 11.80
C LEU A 48 7.88 -1.28 12.42
N LEU A 49 8.84 -1.71 11.60
CA LEU A 49 10.00 -2.47 12.05
C LEU A 49 10.87 -1.67 13.01
N SER A 50 11.08 -0.39 12.70
CA SER A 50 11.93 0.53 13.46
C SER A 50 11.12 1.72 13.94
N LYS A 51 11.53 2.34 15.05
CA LYS A 51 10.92 3.58 15.53
C LYS A 51 11.31 4.76 14.64
N THR A 52 10.34 5.61 14.35
CA THR A 52 10.60 6.86 13.62
C THR A 52 11.40 7.83 14.49
N ASN A 53 12.40 8.47 13.91
CA ASN A 53 13.23 9.45 14.59
C ASN A 53 12.42 10.74 14.87
N GLN A 54 12.50 11.26 16.10
CA GLN A 54 11.75 12.44 16.52
C GLN A 54 12.11 13.69 15.69
N LYS A 55 13.41 13.86 15.34
CA LYS A 55 13.87 14.97 14.49
C LYS A 55 13.25 14.87 13.09
N SER A 56 13.13 13.68 12.55
CA SER A 56 12.47 13.45 11.25
C SER A 56 10.98 13.82 11.28
N ILE A 57 10.28 13.55 12.39
CA ILE A 57 8.88 14.00 12.59
C ILE A 57 8.80 15.53 12.58
N GLU A 58 9.72 16.22 13.22
CA GLU A 58 9.75 17.69 13.20
C GLU A 58 10.08 18.25 11.79
N ASN A 59 10.91 17.56 11.02
CA ASN A 59 11.19 17.92 9.63
C ASN A 59 9.97 17.68 8.74
N LEU A 60 9.23 16.58 8.94
CA LEU A 60 7.97 16.31 8.26
C LEU A 60 6.95 17.43 8.46
N LYS A 61 6.74 17.89 9.71
CA LYS A 61 5.82 18.98 10.03
C LYS A 61 6.12 20.26 9.24
N LYS A 62 7.41 20.49 8.95
CA LYS A 62 7.91 21.67 8.24
C LYS A 62 7.93 21.51 6.73
N SER A 63 7.60 20.33 6.19
CA SER A 63 7.64 20.09 4.76
C SER A 63 6.69 21.00 3.99
N ASN A 64 7.16 21.61 2.91
CA ASN A 64 6.36 22.51 2.08
C ASN A 64 5.25 21.75 1.36
N PHE A 65 5.60 20.54 0.84
CA PHE A 65 4.71 19.68 0.11
C PHE A 65 4.70 18.28 0.72
N VAL A 66 3.53 17.61 0.66
CA VAL A 66 3.35 16.23 1.08
C VAL A 66 2.61 15.50 -0.03
N TRP A 67 3.27 14.55 -0.66
CA TRP A 67 2.67 13.71 -1.69
C TRP A 67 2.28 12.35 -1.12
N PHE A 68 1.10 11.88 -1.52
CA PHE A 68 0.61 10.54 -1.21
C PHE A 68 0.49 9.74 -2.50
N SER A 69 1.10 8.55 -2.52
CA SER A 69 1.08 7.67 -3.68
C SER A 69 -0.29 7.04 -3.89
N HIS A 70 -0.91 6.59 -2.80
CA HIS A 70 -2.23 5.94 -2.78
C HIS A 70 -2.84 5.95 -1.37
N GLU A 71 -4.01 5.31 -1.22
CA GLU A 71 -4.84 5.41 -0.02
C GLU A 71 -4.65 4.28 1.01
N HIS A 72 -3.70 3.34 0.83
CA HIS A 72 -3.41 2.34 1.84
C HIS A 72 -2.84 2.98 3.11
N PRO A 73 -3.18 2.45 4.31
CA PRO A 73 -2.87 3.14 5.57
C PRO A 73 -1.38 3.16 5.95
N ASP A 74 -0.53 2.39 5.31
CA ASP A 74 0.94 2.44 5.41
C ASP A 74 1.57 3.52 4.52
N HIS A 75 0.78 4.19 3.67
CA HIS A 75 1.13 5.34 2.85
C HIS A 75 0.28 6.57 3.20
N PHE A 76 -1.00 6.37 3.41
CA PHE A 76 -1.96 7.42 3.77
C PHE A 76 -2.62 7.07 5.11
N ASN A 77 -1.97 7.48 6.21
CA ASN A 77 -2.45 7.18 7.56
C ASN A 77 -3.18 8.38 8.16
N PRO A 78 -4.53 8.37 8.28
CA PRO A 78 -5.28 9.49 8.83
C PRO A 78 -4.85 9.92 10.23
N SER A 79 -4.40 8.99 11.08
CA SER A 79 -3.94 9.31 12.43
C SER A 79 -2.61 10.07 12.42
N ASN A 80 -1.72 9.76 11.50
CA ASN A 80 -0.43 10.43 11.36
C ASN A 80 -0.55 11.80 10.67
N LEU A 81 -1.62 12.04 9.90
CA LEU A 81 -1.82 13.32 9.23
C LEU A 81 -2.11 14.49 10.18
N LYS A 82 -2.40 14.21 11.44
CA LYS A 82 -2.60 15.24 12.50
C LYS A 82 -1.36 16.08 12.77
N ILE A 83 -0.17 15.66 12.33
CA ILE A 83 1.07 16.45 12.48
C ILE A 83 1.14 17.61 11.50
N PHE A 84 0.37 17.59 10.42
CA PHE A 84 0.34 18.62 9.38
C PHE A 84 -0.71 19.69 9.69
N SER A 85 -0.55 20.85 9.05
CA SER A 85 -1.40 22.02 9.21
C SER A 85 -1.82 22.62 7.85
N ASP A 86 -2.52 23.74 7.87
CA ASP A 86 -2.88 24.53 6.71
C ASP A 86 -1.68 25.13 5.95
N LYS A 87 -0.48 25.10 6.55
CA LYS A 87 0.76 25.55 5.90
C LYS A 87 1.32 24.53 4.90
N ASN A 88 0.94 23.24 5.04
CA ASN A 88 1.40 22.19 4.16
C ASN A 88 0.57 22.11 2.87
N ASN A 89 1.21 21.93 1.74
CA ASN A 89 0.56 21.71 0.46
C ASN A 89 0.47 20.22 0.18
N PHE A 90 -0.73 19.67 0.11
CA PHE A 90 -0.94 18.27 -0.19
C PHE A 90 -1.02 18.02 -1.70
N LEU A 91 -0.39 16.96 -2.14
CA LEU A 91 -0.35 16.51 -3.53
C LEU A 91 -0.94 15.10 -3.62
N PHE A 92 -1.88 14.90 -4.52
CA PHE A 92 -2.46 13.60 -4.79
C PHE A 92 -2.79 13.45 -6.27
N GLN A 93 -2.81 12.22 -6.78
CA GLN A 93 -3.29 11.97 -8.14
C GLN A 93 -4.75 12.38 -8.30
N LYS A 94 -5.12 12.87 -9.48
CA LYS A 94 -6.53 13.13 -9.77
C LYS A 94 -7.30 11.81 -9.86
N THR A 95 -8.27 11.60 -8.97
CA THR A 95 -9.18 10.44 -8.96
C THR A 95 -10.62 10.85 -9.23
N ILE A 96 -11.45 9.89 -9.65
CA ILE A 96 -12.88 10.14 -9.92
C ILE A 96 -13.64 10.35 -8.62
N ASP A 97 -13.35 9.55 -7.59
CA ASP A 97 -14.10 9.55 -6.33
C ASP A 97 -13.71 10.68 -5.36
N ARG A 98 -12.51 11.22 -5.52
CA ARG A 98 -11.97 12.34 -4.74
C ARG A 98 -11.98 12.14 -3.21
N ARG A 99 -12.11 10.93 -2.70
CA ARG A 99 -12.20 10.64 -1.24
C ARG A 99 -10.99 11.16 -0.49
N VAL A 100 -9.78 10.83 -0.96
CA VAL A 100 -8.51 11.28 -0.35
C VAL A 100 -8.42 12.80 -0.39
N VAL A 101 -8.68 13.41 -1.53
CA VAL A 101 -8.66 14.88 -1.70
C VAL A 101 -9.66 15.57 -0.77
N ASN A 102 -10.89 15.03 -0.67
CA ASN A 102 -11.91 15.58 0.22
C ASN A 102 -11.54 15.42 1.70
N PHE A 103 -10.83 14.35 2.05
CA PHE A 103 -10.30 14.16 3.40
C PHE A 103 -9.17 15.17 3.69
N LEU A 104 -8.19 15.31 2.79
CA LEU A 104 -7.07 16.26 2.94
C LEU A 104 -7.53 17.69 3.05
N LYS A 105 -8.58 18.08 2.35
CA LYS A 105 -9.19 19.44 2.44
C LYS A 105 -9.76 19.79 3.81
N LYS A 106 -9.98 18.80 4.69
CA LYS A 106 -10.36 19.04 6.09
C LYS A 106 -9.16 19.45 6.95
N ILE A 107 -7.94 19.17 6.50
CA ILE A 107 -6.69 19.47 7.21
C ILE A 107 -6.08 20.77 6.67
N SER A 108 -6.05 20.92 5.34
CA SER A 108 -5.51 22.12 4.67
C SER A 108 -6.34 22.45 3.43
N PRO A 109 -6.59 23.74 3.12
CA PRO A 109 -7.19 24.17 1.86
C PRO A 109 -6.26 23.91 0.65
N ASN A 110 -4.95 23.75 0.89
CA ASN A 110 -3.92 23.65 -0.12
C ASN A 110 -3.76 22.22 -0.63
N VAL A 111 -4.77 21.68 -1.33
CA VAL A 111 -4.75 20.35 -1.91
C VAL A 111 -4.71 20.43 -3.42
N ASN A 112 -3.65 19.89 -4.03
CA ASN A 112 -3.42 19.92 -5.47
C ASN A 112 -3.64 18.53 -6.07
N GLU A 113 -4.62 18.43 -6.98
CA GLU A 113 -4.89 17.21 -7.75
C GLU A 113 -4.02 17.20 -9.02
N ILE A 114 -3.05 16.29 -9.06
CA ILE A 114 -2.11 16.20 -10.19
C ILE A 114 -2.68 15.28 -11.27
N LYS A 115 -2.85 15.79 -12.49
CA LYS A 115 -3.20 15.00 -13.67
C LYS A 115 -1.95 14.30 -14.22
N PHE A 116 -2.09 13.09 -14.73
CA PHE A 116 -1.01 12.23 -15.24
C PHE A 116 0.03 12.94 -16.12
N LYS A 117 -0.40 13.78 -17.06
CA LYS A 117 0.53 14.44 -17.99
C LYS A 117 1.19 15.70 -17.45
N ASN A 118 0.75 16.17 -16.29
CA ASN A 118 1.22 17.43 -15.74
C ASN A 118 2.43 17.21 -14.84
N LYS A 119 3.46 18.02 -15.05
CA LYS A 119 4.54 18.18 -14.10
C LYS A 119 4.16 19.29 -13.14
N PHE A 120 4.15 18.99 -11.86
CA PHE A 120 3.89 19.98 -10.82
C PHE A 120 5.22 20.57 -10.35
N ARG A 121 5.33 21.91 -10.38
CA ARG A 121 6.54 22.62 -9.96
C ARG A 121 6.51 22.81 -8.45
N LEU A 122 7.50 22.27 -7.75
CA LEU A 122 7.71 22.43 -6.32
C LEU A 122 8.56 23.66 -6.03
N GLY A 123 9.61 23.87 -6.84
CA GLY A 123 10.56 24.97 -6.71
C GLY A 123 11.38 25.17 -7.97
N LYS A 124 12.44 25.97 -7.90
CA LYS A 124 13.40 26.09 -8.98
C LYS A 124 14.09 24.74 -9.15
N ASP A 125 14.08 24.22 -10.37
CA ASP A 125 14.69 22.93 -10.75
C ASP A 125 14.23 21.73 -9.87
N PHE A 126 13.00 21.83 -9.33
CA PHE A 126 12.37 20.79 -8.52
C PHE A 126 10.93 20.59 -8.96
N THR A 127 10.63 19.42 -9.54
CA THR A 127 9.30 19.06 -10.04
C THR A 127 8.93 17.63 -9.70
N ILE A 128 7.63 17.36 -9.62
CA ILE A 128 7.05 16.03 -9.49
C ILE A 128 6.03 15.78 -10.61
N GLN A 129 6.09 14.60 -11.22
CA GLN A 129 5.05 14.09 -12.11
C GLN A 129 4.49 12.82 -11.49
N VAL A 130 3.19 12.80 -11.22
CA VAL A 130 2.48 11.63 -10.68
C VAL A 130 1.94 10.80 -11.83
N VAL A 131 2.23 9.52 -11.84
CA VAL A 131 1.83 8.57 -12.87
C VAL A 131 0.90 7.54 -12.25
N PRO A 132 -0.43 7.63 -12.48
CA PRO A 132 -1.37 6.64 -11.99
C PRO A 132 -1.02 5.24 -12.47
N PHE A 133 -1.12 4.27 -11.58
CA PHE A 133 -0.81 2.88 -11.84
C PHE A 133 -1.93 2.00 -11.28
N GLN A 134 -2.36 1.00 -12.06
CA GLN A 134 -3.47 0.12 -11.68
C GLN A 134 -4.72 0.90 -11.21
N TYR A 135 -5.36 0.48 -10.10
CA TYR A 135 -6.64 1.06 -9.66
C TYR A 135 -6.49 2.34 -8.85
N LEU A 136 -5.57 2.35 -7.89
CA LEU A 136 -5.45 3.41 -6.89
C LEU A 136 -4.01 3.86 -6.70
N ASP A 137 -3.04 3.02 -7.06
CA ASP A 137 -1.63 3.30 -6.87
C ASP A 137 -1.14 4.39 -7.81
N SER A 138 -0.08 5.04 -7.45
CA SER A 138 0.70 5.89 -8.34
C SER A 138 2.18 5.80 -8.03
N MET A 139 2.97 5.89 -9.08
CA MET A 139 4.40 6.15 -8.99
C MET A 139 4.66 7.64 -9.21
N SER A 140 5.84 8.11 -8.80
CA SER A 140 6.25 9.47 -9.11
C SER A 140 7.59 9.53 -9.81
N ILE A 141 7.70 10.49 -10.75
CA ILE A 141 8.94 10.89 -11.40
C ILE A 141 9.30 12.25 -10.86
N ILE A 142 10.35 12.32 -10.05
CA ILE A 142 10.80 13.54 -9.41
C ILE A 142 12.07 14.00 -10.11
N LYS A 143 12.10 15.26 -10.54
CA LYS A 143 13.30 15.89 -11.06
C LYS A 143 13.78 16.93 -10.07
N ILE A 144 15.03 16.81 -9.66
CA ILE A 144 15.69 17.70 -8.72
C ILE A 144 17.07 18.05 -9.28
N ASN A 145 17.27 19.30 -9.67
CA ASN A 145 18.40 19.72 -10.48
C ASN A 145 18.52 18.82 -11.73
N ASN A 146 19.66 18.17 -11.93
CA ASN A 146 19.90 17.27 -13.07
C ASN A 146 19.56 15.80 -12.76
N LEU A 147 19.06 15.48 -11.55
CA LEU A 147 18.77 14.12 -11.15
C LEU A 147 17.30 13.74 -11.45
N THR A 148 17.12 12.51 -11.90
CA THR A 148 15.81 11.87 -12.07
C THR A 148 15.64 10.77 -11.01
N ILE A 149 14.67 10.95 -10.14
CA ILE A 149 14.27 9.96 -9.11
C ILE A 149 12.96 9.33 -9.55
N LEU A 150 12.95 8.01 -9.66
CA LEU A 150 11.72 7.24 -9.88
C LEU A 150 11.32 6.55 -8.56
N ASN A 151 10.17 6.92 -8.03
CA ASN A 151 9.58 6.23 -6.90
C ASN A 151 8.45 5.31 -7.38
N LEU A 152 8.68 4.00 -7.35
CA LEU A 152 7.70 3.00 -7.75
C LEU A 152 6.70 2.66 -6.63
N ASN A 153 7.02 2.95 -5.37
CA ASN A 153 6.19 2.53 -4.24
C ASN A 153 5.73 1.07 -4.37
N ASP A 154 4.45 0.82 -4.19
CA ASP A 154 3.80 -0.50 -4.28
C ASP A 154 3.39 -0.87 -5.71
N CYS A 155 3.81 -0.11 -6.72
CA CYS A 155 3.47 -0.37 -8.10
C CYS A 155 4.07 -1.69 -8.59
N ASP A 156 3.24 -2.73 -8.68
CA ASP A 156 3.64 -4.08 -9.10
C ASP A 156 3.77 -4.17 -10.64
N ILE A 157 4.99 -3.89 -11.15
CA ILE A 157 5.29 -3.97 -12.58
C ILE A 157 5.24 -5.42 -13.06
N LYS A 158 4.34 -5.74 -13.99
CA LYS A 158 4.01 -7.13 -14.38
C LYS A 158 4.60 -7.58 -15.72
N ASN A 159 4.99 -6.64 -16.58
CA ASN A 159 5.41 -6.98 -17.94
C ASN A 159 6.30 -5.90 -18.57
N ASP A 160 6.97 -6.28 -19.66
CA ASP A 160 7.89 -5.42 -20.41
C ASP A 160 7.22 -4.17 -21.00
N PHE A 161 5.92 -4.23 -21.32
CA PHE A 161 5.22 -3.06 -21.84
C PHE A 161 5.18 -1.94 -20.79
N GLN A 162 4.91 -2.30 -19.53
CA GLN A 162 4.95 -1.34 -18.42
C GLN A 162 6.35 -0.79 -18.19
N LEU A 163 7.39 -1.63 -18.26
CA LEU A 163 8.80 -1.20 -18.15
C LEU A 163 9.19 -0.26 -19.27
N LYS A 164 8.86 -0.59 -20.53
CA LYS A 164 9.12 0.29 -21.71
C LYS A 164 8.40 1.63 -21.55
N PHE A 165 7.16 1.61 -21.09
CA PHE A 165 6.38 2.83 -20.83
C PHE A 165 7.04 3.71 -19.77
N ILE A 166 7.47 3.13 -18.63
CA ILE A 166 8.18 3.84 -17.56
C ILE A 166 9.47 4.46 -18.10
N LYS A 167 10.30 3.66 -18.77
CA LYS A 167 11.57 4.12 -19.32
C LYS A 167 11.41 5.26 -20.33
N LYS A 168 10.33 5.23 -21.14
CA LYS A 168 9.97 6.32 -22.06
C LYS A 168 9.60 7.61 -21.33
N LEU A 169 8.94 7.51 -20.17
CA LEU A 169 8.55 8.68 -19.37
C LEU A 169 9.71 9.28 -18.59
N THR A 170 10.57 8.44 -18.01
CA THR A 170 11.65 8.89 -17.12
C THR A 170 12.88 9.37 -17.87
N GLY A 171 13.22 8.69 -18.99
CA GLY A 171 14.57 8.71 -19.55
C GLY A 171 15.56 7.97 -18.63
N PRO A 172 16.83 8.38 -18.56
CA PRO A 172 17.81 7.87 -17.61
C PRO A 172 17.35 8.10 -16.15
N ILE A 173 17.53 7.08 -15.31
CA ILE A 173 17.13 7.10 -13.89
C ILE A 173 18.40 7.17 -13.04
N ASP A 174 18.52 8.20 -12.20
CA ASP A 174 19.63 8.31 -11.26
C ASP A 174 19.35 7.53 -9.98
N ILE A 175 18.13 7.64 -9.45
CA ILE A 175 17.72 6.97 -8.20
C ILE A 175 16.38 6.25 -8.41
N LEU A 176 16.33 4.99 -8.02
CA LEU A 176 15.14 4.16 -8.06
C LEU A 176 14.75 3.73 -6.63
N LEU A 177 13.53 4.05 -6.22
CA LEU A 177 12.92 3.64 -4.95
C LEU A 177 11.95 2.48 -5.21
N VAL A 178 12.13 1.35 -4.52
CA VAL A 178 11.38 0.11 -4.78
C VAL A 178 11.05 -0.67 -3.52
N GLN A 179 9.86 -1.25 -3.46
CA GLN A 179 9.47 -2.24 -2.47
C GLN A 179 10.26 -3.55 -2.68
N PHE A 180 10.63 -4.25 -1.58
CA PHE A 180 11.51 -5.41 -1.67
C PHE A 180 11.00 -6.69 -0.97
N SER A 181 9.90 -6.62 -0.23
CA SER A 181 9.33 -7.77 0.47
C SER A 181 7.86 -7.95 0.15
N TYR A 182 7.31 -9.11 0.45
CA TYR A 182 5.88 -9.29 0.33
C TYR A 182 5.14 -8.57 1.47
N ALA A 183 3.94 -8.10 1.13
CA ALA A 183 3.09 -7.33 2.00
C ALA A 183 1.64 -7.80 1.86
N ILE A 184 1.41 -9.13 1.90
CA ILE A 184 0.08 -9.68 1.71
C ILE A 184 -0.04 -11.08 2.34
N GLY A 185 -1.12 -11.31 3.11
CA GLY A 185 -1.37 -12.56 3.81
C GLY A 185 -2.12 -13.58 2.95
N LYS A 186 -1.45 -14.25 2.00
CA LYS A 186 -2.11 -15.21 1.10
C LYS A 186 -1.98 -16.67 1.49
N SER A 187 -1.16 -17.02 2.47
CA SER A 187 -0.95 -18.41 2.84
C SER A 187 -1.34 -18.70 4.29
N ASN A 188 -1.75 -19.92 4.54
CA ASN A 188 -2.02 -20.41 5.89
C ASN A 188 -0.71 -20.61 6.67
N LYS A 189 -0.82 -20.75 7.99
CA LYS A 189 0.32 -20.88 8.89
C LYS A 189 1.26 -22.02 8.47
N ASP A 190 0.72 -23.14 8.06
CA ASP A 190 1.51 -24.34 7.70
C ASP A 190 2.18 -24.25 6.33
N ASN A 191 1.89 -23.25 5.52
CA ASN A 191 2.40 -23.09 4.15
C ASN A 191 3.67 -22.25 4.07
N LYS A 192 4.68 -22.55 4.91
CA LYS A 192 5.95 -21.80 4.95
C LYS A 192 6.71 -21.85 3.62
N ASP A 193 6.69 -22.99 2.93
CA ASP A 193 7.40 -23.14 1.65
C ASP A 193 6.80 -22.24 0.55
N GLU A 194 5.49 -22.03 0.57
CA GLU A 194 4.82 -21.11 -0.34
C GLU A 194 5.26 -19.67 -0.07
N ARG A 195 5.34 -19.24 1.20
CA ARG A 195 5.84 -17.91 1.58
C ARG A 195 7.28 -17.71 1.14
N LYS A 196 8.14 -18.72 1.35
CA LYS A 196 9.53 -18.69 0.91
C LYS A 196 9.65 -18.58 -0.61
N LYS A 197 8.82 -19.32 -1.36
CA LYS A 197 8.76 -19.21 -2.81
C LYS A 197 8.40 -17.80 -3.26
N TRP A 198 7.39 -17.17 -2.67
CA TRP A 198 7.01 -15.78 -2.98
C TRP A 198 8.12 -14.80 -2.71
N SER A 199 8.78 -14.90 -1.57
CA SER A 199 9.89 -14.06 -1.19
C SER A 199 11.00 -14.08 -2.26
N ILE A 200 11.35 -15.26 -2.77
CA ILE A 200 12.33 -15.44 -3.85
C ILE A 200 11.81 -14.87 -5.18
N GLU A 201 10.54 -15.11 -5.52
CA GLU A 201 9.94 -14.62 -6.77
C GLU A 201 9.90 -13.08 -6.83
N ILE A 202 9.64 -12.42 -5.69
CA ILE A 202 9.70 -10.95 -5.57
C ILE A 202 11.11 -10.45 -5.90
N LEU A 203 12.15 -11.04 -5.30
CA LEU A 203 13.53 -10.62 -5.55
C LEU A 203 13.96 -10.86 -7.00
N LYS A 204 13.61 -12.01 -7.59
CA LYS A 204 13.89 -12.30 -9.01
C LYS A 204 13.23 -11.28 -9.93
N LYS A 205 11.97 -10.96 -9.70
CA LYS A 205 11.22 -9.99 -10.47
C LYS A 205 11.80 -8.59 -10.29
N LEU A 206 12.11 -8.20 -9.07
CA LEU A 206 12.73 -6.92 -8.75
C LEU A 206 14.07 -6.78 -9.45
N SER A 207 14.93 -7.80 -9.39
CA SER A 207 16.22 -7.82 -10.11
C SER A 207 16.05 -7.63 -11.62
N SER A 208 15.09 -8.34 -12.24
CA SER A 208 14.78 -8.20 -13.66
C SER A 208 14.32 -6.77 -14.01
N ASN A 209 13.46 -6.18 -13.22
CA ASN A 209 12.96 -4.82 -13.40
C ASN A 209 14.09 -3.79 -13.27
N ILE A 210 14.97 -3.95 -12.28
CA ILE A 210 16.15 -3.11 -12.03
C ILE A 210 17.10 -3.20 -13.24
N LYS A 211 17.40 -4.41 -13.72
CA LYS A 211 18.25 -4.61 -14.91
C LYS A 211 17.70 -3.91 -16.15
N PHE A 212 16.37 -3.96 -16.37
CA PHE A 212 15.73 -3.31 -17.51
C PHE A 212 15.75 -1.79 -17.41
N LEU A 213 15.40 -1.25 -16.24
CA LEU A 213 15.34 0.19 -15.99
C LEU A 213 16.74 0.81 -15.95
N ASN A 214 17.75 0.06 -15.50
CA ASN A 214 19.16 0.43 -15.40
C ASN A 214 19.40 1.77 -14.67
N PRO A 215 18.94 1.91 -13.40
CA PRO A 215 19.21 3.10 -12.60
C PRO A 215 20.66 3.13 -12.12
N LYS A 216 21.18 4.30 -11.75
CA LYS A 216 22.53 4.42 -11.13
C LYS A 216 22.53 3.90 -9.69
N THR A 217 21.50 4.26 -8.92
CA THR A 217 21.34 3.88 -7.52
C THR A 217 19.95 3.33 -7.27
N VAL A 218 19.84 2.25 -6.50
CA VAL A 218 18.59 1.67 -6.01
C VAL A 218 18.54 1.79 -4.49
N ILE A 219 17.42 2.29 -3.98
CA ILE A 219 17.10 2.32 -2.55
C ILE A 219 15.90 1.41 -2.33
N PRO A 220 16.08 0.18 -1.82
CA PRO A 220 14.97 -0.63 -1.37
C PRO A 220 14.30 0.01 -0.16
N PHE A 221 12.96 0.18 -0.22
CA PHE A 221 12.17 0.83 0.84
C PHE A 221 10.75 0.25 0.87
N ALA A 222 9.79 0.88 1.57
CA ALA A 222 8.38 0.48 1.63
C ALA A 222 8.15 -1.01 2.00
N SER A 223 9.05 -1.58 2.83
CA SER A 223 8.96 -2.95 3.35
C SER A 223 9.50 -3.07 4.77
N PHE A 224 9.69 -1.95 5.47
CA PHE A 224 10.19 -1.91 6.85
C PHE A 224 9.04 -1.99 7.85
N CYS A 225 8.26 -3.04 7.75
CA CYS A 225 7.16 -3.37 8.65
C CYS A 225 7.15 -4.87 8.94
N TYR A 226 6.34 -5.30 9.90
CA TYR A 226 6.17 -6.72 10.21
C TYR A 226 4.72 -7.02 10.61
N PHE A 227 4.31 -8.26 10.44
CA PHE A 227 3.04 -8.80 10.92
C PHE A 227 3.12 -8.97 12.42
N SER A 228 2.32 -8.22 13.18
CA SER A 228 2.56 -7.97 14.61
C SER A 228 1.58 -8.68 15.55
N LYS A 229 0.57 -9.38 15.03
CA LYS A 229 -0.44 -10.03 15.86
C LYS A 229 -0.26 -11.54 15.90
N LYS A 230 -0.76 -12.19 16.96
CA LYS A 230 -0.65 -13.63 17.18
C LYS A 230 -1.14 -14.45 15.98
N ASP A 231 -2.18 -13.99 15.31
CA ASP A 231 -2.84 -14.69 14.20
C ASP A 231 -2.17 -14.47 12.83
N ASN A 232 -1.22 -13.53 12.72
CA ASN A 232 -0.47 -13.28 11.48
C ASN A 232 1.06 -13.27 11.65
N PHE A 233 1.59 -13.37 12.86
CA PHE A 233 3.02 -13.24 13.14
C PHE A 233 3.89 -14.24 12.36
N TYR A 234 3.35 -15.43 12.09
CA TYR A 234 4.02 -16.46 11.28
C TYR A 234 4.39 -15.98 9.87
N MET A 235 3.71 -14.96 9.35
CA MET A 235 4.01 -14.38 8.05
C MET A 235 5.40 -13.74 7.97
N ASN A 236 6.04 -13.45 9.11
CA ASN A 236 7.40 -12.89 9.13
C ASN A 236 8.50 -13.93 8.84
N ASP A 237 8.16 -15.22 8.86
CA ASP A 237 9.15 -16.32 8.77
C ASP A 237 9.91 -16.37 7.44
N SER A 238 9.39 -15.75 6.40
CA SER A 238 9.93 -15.77 5.05
C SER A 238 9.99 -14.38 4.40
N SER A 239 9.72 -13.31 5.15
CA SER A 239 9.86 -11.93 4.63
C SER A 239 11.32 -11.62 4.29
N ASN A 240 11.53 -10.89 3.20
CA ASN A 240 12.87 -10.48 2.77
C ASN A 240 13.45 -9.47 3.77
N LYS A 241 14.66 -9.74 4.25
CA LYS A 241 15.44 -8.80 5.08
C LYS A 241 16.32 -7.93 4.20
N ILE A 242 16.53 -6.69 4.58
CA ILE A 242 17.19 -5.69 3.72
C ILE A 242 18.65 -6.05 3.37
N ASP A 243 19.43 -6.56 4.31
CA ASP A 243 20.82 -6.98 4.09
C ASP A 243 20.88 -8.11 3.04
N LYS A 244 20.06 -9.15 3.17
CA LYS A 244 19.97 -10.27 2.23
C LYS A 244 19.39 -9.86 0.88
N THR A 245 18.48 -8.90 0.89
CA THR A 245 17.93 -8.32 -0.35
C THR A 245 19.03 -7.61 -1.13
N ILE A 246 19.79 -6.72 -0.49
CA ILE A 246 20.86 -5.98 -1.18
C ILE A 246 22.00 -6.92 -1.60
N GLU A 247 22.36 -7.90 -0.77
CA GLU A 247 23.34 -8.94 -1.14
C GLU A 247 22.93 -9.64 -2.45
N TYR A 248 21.68 -10.12 -2.51
CA TYR A 248 21.14 -10.77 -3.71
C TYR A 248 21.11 -9.85 -4.93
N LEU A 249 20.53 -8.66 -4.78
CA LEU A 249 20.37 -7.72 -5.87
C LEU A 249 21.70 -7.19 -6.42
N SER A 250 22.70 -6.96 -5.57
CA SER A 250 24.03 -6.54 -5.97
C SER A 250 24.77 -7.61 -6.75
N LYS A 251 24.59 -8.89 -6.38
CA LYS A 251 25.14 -10.01 -7.13
C LYS A 251 24.54 -10.12 -8.52
N GLU A 252 23.23 -9.95 -8.64
CA GLU A 252 22.51 -10.03 -9.92
C GLU A 252 22.69 -8.79 -10.80
N ASN A 253 23.05 -7.63 -10.23
CA ASN A 253 23.19 -6.34 -10.90
C ASN A 253 24.48 -5.61 -10.45
N PRO A 254 25.67 -6.13 -10.79
CA PRO A 254 26.95 -5.66 -10.22
C PRO A 254 27.31 -4.22 -10.57
N ASN A 255 26.74 -3.65 -11.63
CA ASN A 255 27.03 -2.28 -12.09
C ASN A 255 26.09 -1.24 -11.44
N ILE A 256 25.18 -1.65 -10.56
CA ILE A 256 24.21 -0.78 -9.91
C ILE A 256 24.57 -0.62 -8.43
N LYS A 257 24.53 0.63 -7.95
CA LYS A 257 24.73 0.94 -6.53
C LYS A 257 23.45 0.65 -5.76
N PHE A 258 23.55 -0.06 -4.64
CA PHE A 258 22.46 -0.28 -3.71
C PHE A 258 22.72 0.44 -2.39
N LEU A 259 21.76 1.24 -1.94
CA LEU A 259 21.86 2.03 -0.73
C LEU A 259 20.77 1.62 0.26
N CYS A 260 21.18 1.31 1.49
CA CYS A 260 20.31 1.08 2.64
C CYS A 260 20.31 2.32 3.54
N LEU A 261 19.12 2.87 3.79
CA LEU A 261 18.94 3.98 4.72
C LEU A 261 18.12 3.52 5.93
N TYR A 262 18.48 4.00 7.10
CA TYR A 262 17.77 3.75 8.37
C TYR A 262 17.03 5.01 8.82
N PRO A 263 15.94 4.92 9.60
CA PRO A 263 15.18 6.09 10.07
C PRO A 263 16.07 7.17 10.72
N GLY A 264 16.05 8.37 10.11
CA GLY A 264 16.88 9.51 10.47
C GLY A 264 18.14 9.68 9.64
N ASP A 265 18.50 8.73 8.77
CA ASP A 265 19.65 8.89 7.87
C ASP A 265 19.37 9.97 6.82
N MET A 266 20.41 10.78 6.56
CA MET A 266 20.40 11.82 5.55
C MET A 266 21.44 11.51 4.46
N TRP A 267 21.07 11.70 3.21
CA TRP A 267 21.94 11.51 2.05
C TRP A 267 21.88 12.71 1.11
N ASP A 268 23.04 13.19 0.69
CA ASP A 268 23.19 14.34 -0.23
C ASP A 268 22.96 14.01 -1.72
N LEU A 269 22.43 12.83 -2.02
CA LEU A 269 22.16 12.27 -3.35
C LEU A 269 23.39 11.94 -4.18
N HIS A 270 24.60 12.18 -3.70
CA HIS A 270 25.86 11.99 -4.46
C HIS A 270 26.90 11.16 -3.71
N SER A 271 27.01 11.34 -2.38
CA SER A 271 28.05 10.68 -1.57
C SER A 271 27.92 9.16 -1.56
N ASN A 272 29.03 8.50 -1.30
CA ASN A 272 29.05 7.08 -1.03
C ASN A 272 28.80 6.85 0.46
N LEU A 273 27.62 6.35 0.80
CA LEU A 273 27.32 5.89 2.14
C LEU A 273 27.61 4.39 2.29
N SER A 274 28.14 3.99 3.44
CA SER A 274 28.24 2.58 3.81
C SER A 274 26.88 2.06 4.26
N ASN A 275 26.50 0.85 3.81
CA ASN A 275 25.28 0.20 4.24
C ASN A 275 25.42 -0.51 5.59
N ILE A 276 26.64 -0.67 6.11
CA ILE A 276 26.97 -1.52 7.27
C ILE A 276 26.20 -1.10 8.52
N ASP A 277 26.20 0.19 8.83
CA ASP A 277 25.55 0.71 10.04
C ASP A 277 24.03 0.53 9.96
N SER A 278 23.43 0.82 8.80
CA SER A 278 21.99 0.63 8.57
C SER A 278 21.62 -0.87 8.63
N PHE A 279 22.43 -1.76 8.06
CA PHE A 279 22.23 -3.21 8.17
C PHE A 279 22.27 -3.68 9.62
N ASN A 280 23.25 -3.23 10.41
CA ASN A 280 23.38 -3.60 11.81
C ASN A 280 22.15 -3.17 12.61
N LYS A 281 21.69 -1.93 12.43
CA LYS A 281 20.50 -1.40 13.10
C LYS A 281 19.25 -2.20 12.72
N TYR A 282 19.00 -2.45 11.43
CA TYR A 282 17.85 -3.27 11.00
C TYR A 282 17.93 -4.71 11.49
N ASN A 283 19.13 -5.33 11.51
CA ASN A 283 19.31 -6.67 12.03
C ASN A 283 18.99 -6.75 13.53
N GLU A 284 19.33 -5.71 14.31
CA GLU A 284 18.92 -5.63 15.71
C GLU A 284 17.40 -5.44 15.85
N ASP A 285 16.77 -4.65 14.99
CA ASP A 285 15.31 -4.49 15.00
C ASP A 285 14.58 -5.78 14.61
N TYR A 286 15.05 -6.50 13.59
CA TYR A 286 14.48 -7.80 13.23
C TYR A 286 14.58 -8.86 14.35
N LYS A 287 15.58 -8.77 15.24
CA LYS A 287 15.67 -9.65 16.42
C LYS A 287 14.68 -9.29 17.51
N LYS A 288 14.22 -8.03 17.55
CA LYS A 288 13.33 -7.50 18.60
C LYS A 288 11.86 -7.58 18.23
N ILE A 289 11.50 -7.93 16.95
CA ILE A 289 10.09 -8.08 16.61
C ILE A 289 9.47 -9.18 17.48
N ASN A 290 8.27 -8.90 17.96
CA ASN A 290 7.48 -9.82 18.76
C ASN A 290 6.00 -9.62 18.49
N VAL A 291 5.20 -10.55 18.98
CA VAL A 291 3.75 -10.37 18.97
C VAL A 291 3.39 -9.21 19.88
N ILE A 292 2.80 -8.16 19.31
CA ILE A 292 2.26 -7.05 20.10
C ILE A 292 0.95 -7.51 20.73
N PRO A 293 0.86 -7.61 22.06
CA PRO A 293 -0.40 -7.91 22.72
C PRO A 293 -1.42 -6.84 22.36
N TYR A 294 -2.52 -7.26 21.84
CA TYR A 294 -3.65 -6.37 21.55
C TYR A 294 -4.92 -7.02 22.09
N TYR A 295 -5.54 -6.35 23.04
CA TYR A 295 -6.83 -6.79 23.55
C TYR A 295 -7.91 -6.40 22.53
N GLU A 296 -8.38 -7.37 21.78
CA GLU A 296 -9.57 -7.21 20.94
C GLU A 296 -10.80 -7.62 21.75
N LYS A 297 -11.72 -6.68 21.88
CA LYS A 297 -13.03 -7.02 22.44
C LYS A 297 -13.72 -7.99 21.49
N THR A 298 -14.11 -9.15 22.00
CA THR A 298 -14.91 -10.10 21.22
C THR A 298 -16.23 -9.47 20.81
N ILE A 299 -16.64 -9.69 19.58
CA ILE A 299 -17.94 -9.22 19.07
C ILE A 299 -18.94 -10.39 19.16
N ASP A 300 -20.02 -10.20 19.90
CA ASP A 300 -21.06 -11.21 20.05
C ASP A 300 -21.84 -11.45 18.75
N PHE A 301 -22.60 -12.54 18.73
CA PHE A 301 -23.37 -12.95 17.55
C PHE A 301 -24.40 -11.91 17.11
N ASN A 302 -25.07 -11.25 18.02
CA ASN A 302 -26.14 -10.29 17.67
C ASN A 302 -25.54 -9.08 16.93
N ASN A 303 -24.41 -8.58 17.41
CA ASN A 303 -23.68 -7.50 16.77
C ASN A 303 -23.11 -7.92 15.42
N LEU A 304 -22.52 -9.12 15.30
CA LEU A 304 -22.02 -9.65 14.02
C LEU A 304 -23.15 -9.84 13.01
N LYS A 305 -24.32 -10.35 13.48
CA LYS A 305 -25.49 -10.50 12.63
C LYS A 305 -26.02 -9.16 12.14
N ALA A 306 -26.13 -8.17 13.01
CA ALA A 306 -26.56 -6.82 12.65
C ALA A 306 -25.63 -6.21 11.60
N SER A 307 -24.29 -6.32 11.78
CA SER A 307 -23.30 -5.85 10.79
C SER A 307 -23.44 -6.56 9.45
N SER A 308 -23.69 -7.89 9.46
CA SER A 308 -23.89 -8.64 8.23
C SER A 308 -25.20 -8.27 7.52
N ASP A 309 -26.26 -8.03 8.25
CA ASP A 309 -27.56 -7.64 7.71
C ASP A 309 -27.50 -6.23 7.08
N GLU A 310 -26.81 -5.29 7.74
CA GLU A 310 -26.54 -3.95 7.19
C GLU A 310 -25.66 -4.00 5.92
N PHE A 311 -24.63 -4.83 5.91
CA PHE A 311 -23.80 -5.08 4.73
C PHE A 311 -24.66 -5.57 3.55
N ILE A 312 -25.55 -6.55 3.80
CA ILE A 312 -26.46 -7.08 2.77
C ILE A 312 -27.41 -5.98 2.28
N ALA A 313 -28.06 -5.26 3.19
CA ALA A 313 -29.00 -4.19 2.86
C ALA A 313 -28.33 -3.09 2.02
N THR A 314 -27.17 -2.65 2.45
CA THR A 314 -26.37 -1.63 1.73
C THR A 314 -25.95 -2.13 0.34
N THR A 315 -25.48 -3.38 0.24
CA THR A 315 -25.09 -3.99 -1.05
C THR A 315 -26.26 -4.05 -2.01
N LYS A 316 -27.42 -4.51 -1.55
CA LYS A 316 -28.65 -4.57 -2.35
C LYS A 316 -29.12 -3.19 -2.80
N LYS A 317 -29.14 -2.21 -1.89
CA LYS A 317 -29.57 -0.83 -2.17
C LYS A 317 -28.70 -0.13 -3.21
N LYS A 318 -27.37 -0.33 -3.15
CA LYS A 318 -26.40 0.34 -4.02
C LYS A 318 -26.25 -0.32 -5.39
N ASN A 319 -26.73 -1.56 -5.59
CA ASN A 319 -26.49 -2.33 -6.81
C ASN A 319 -27.82 -2.89 -7.37
N ASN A 320 -28.47 -2.16 -8.28
CA ASN A 320 -29.79 -2.53 -8.82
C ASN A 320 -29.83 -3.93 -9.46
N LEU A 321 -28.70 -4.39 -9.99
CA LEU A 321 -28.59 -5.72 -10.60
C LEU A 321 -28.14 -6.81 -9.61
N PHE A 322 -28.04 -6.49 -8.31
CA PHE A 322 -27.57 -7.45 -7.31
C PHE A 322 -28.42 -8.73 -7.28
N TYR A 323 -29.75 -8.62 -7.34
CA TYR A 323 -30.66 -9.77 -7.33
C TYR A 323 -30.45 -10.69 -8.51
N PHE A 324 -30.23 -10.11 -9.70
CA PHE A 324 -29.93 -10.85 -10.91
C PHE A 324 -28.60 -11.60 -10.80
N TYR A 325 -27.55 -10.90 -10.35
CA TYR A 325 -26.24 -11.50 -10.10
C TYR A 325 -26.28 -12.59 -9.02
N ASN A 326 -27.01 -12.38 -7.94
CA ASN A 326 -27.13 -13.35 -6.85
C ASN A 326 -27.90 -14.59 -7.33
N PHE A 327 -28.94 -14.45 -8.12
CA PHE A 327 -29.71 -15.56 -8.66
C PHE A 327 -28.84 -16.52 -9.48
N PHE A 328 -28.04 -16.01 -10.40
CA PHE A 328 -27.16 -16.83 -11.26
C PHE A 328 -25.90 -17.34 -10.54
N ASN A 329 -25.59 -16.83 -9.36
CA ASN A 329 -24.37 -17.14 -8.63
C ASN A 329 -24.62 -17.63 -7.20
N LYS A 330 -25.80 -18.14 -6.87
CA LYS A 330 -26.20 -18.58 -5.50
C LYS A 330 -25.13 -19.39 -4.77
N ASN A 331 -24.46 -20.32 -5.46
CA ASN A 331 -23.47 -21.19 -4.84
C ASN A 331 -22.08 -20.54 -4.71
N LYS A 332 -21.85 -19.38 -5.33
CA LYS A 332 -20.56 -18.68 -5.31
C LYS A 332 -20.43 -17.65 -4.19
N TYR A 333 -21.54 -17.30 -3.53
CA TYR A 333 -21.61 -16.31 -2.46
C TYR A 333 -21.88 -16.97 -1.11
N LYS A 334 -21.31 -18.14 -0.87
CA LYS A 334 -21.43 -18.91 0.36
C LYS A 334 -20.08 -19.09 1.00
N ILE A 335 -20.00 -18.89 2.33
CA ILE A 335 -18.78 -19.10 3.08
C ILE A 335 -19.09 -19.51 4.51
N PHE A 336 -18.22 -20.35 5.07
CA PHE A 336 -18.23 -20.68 6.48
C PHE A 336 -17.13 -19.92 7.20
N PHE A 337 -17.43 -19.33 8.33
CA PHE A 337 -16.48 -18.64 9.19
C PHE A 337 -16.24 -19.44 10.45
N LYS A 338 -14.96 -19.72 10.77
CA LYS A 338 -14.51 -20.28 12.05
C LYS A 338 -14.00 -19.12 12.91
N LEU A 339 -14.71 -18.75 13.97
CA LEU A 339 -14.25 -17.66 14.83
C LEU A 339 -13.34 -18.21 15.92
N THR A 340 -12.07 -17.84 15.86
CA THR A 340 -11.01 -18.39 16.71
C THR A 340 -11.08 -17.92 18.16
N ASP A 341 -11.61 -16.73 18.38
CA ASP A 341 -11.79 -16.09 19.70
C ASP A 341 -13.09 -16.52 20.42
N LEU A 342 -14.09 -16.98 19.66
CA LEU A 342 -15.36 -17.45 20.21
C LEU A 342 -15.51 -18.98 20.18
N ASN A 343 -14.62 -19.67 19.50
CA ASN A 343 -14.68 -21.11 19.21
C ASN A 343 -16.06 -21.54 18.65
N LYS A 344 -16.58 -20.76 17.70
CA LYS A 344 -17.88 -20.98 17.06
C LYS A 344 -17.77 -20.89 15.55
N ASN A 345 -18.66 -21.62 14.89
CA ASN A 345 -18.77 -21.66 13.44
C ASN A 345 -20.03 -20.95 12.97
N TYR A 346 -19.92 -20.22 11.87
CA TYR A 346 -21.01 -19.50 11.24
C TYR A 346 -21.05 -19.77 9.75
N PHE A 347 -22.24 -19.72 9.17
CA PHE A 347 -22.45 -19.74 7.73
C PHE A 347 -22.97 -18.38 7.30
N PHE A 348 -22.52 -17.90 6.15
CA PHE A 348 -22.97 -16.65 5.54
C PHE A 348 -23.37 -16.87 4.08
N ASP A 349 -24.52 -16.36 3.69
CA ASP A 349 -24.89 -16.05 2.32
C ASP A 349 -25.79 -14.79 2.27
N PHE A 350 -25.97 -14.24 1.05
CA PHE A 350 -26.78 -13.01 0.90
C PHE A 350 -28.30 -13.20 1.10
N ASN A 351 -28.79 -14.43 1.22
CA ASN A 351 -30.21 -14.70 1.46
C ASN A 351 -30.50 -14.88 2.95
N LYS A 352 -29.64 -15.63 3.64
CA LYS A 352 -29.81 -15.99 5.05
C LYS A 352 -29.12 -15.01 6.01
N GLY A 353 -28.14 -14.23 5.49
CA GLY A 353 -27.24 -13.47 6.34
C GLY A 353 -26.27 -14.38 7.09
N LEU A 354 -25.77 -13.90 8.23
CA LEU A 354 -24.93 -14.67 9.13
C LEU A 354 -25.78 -15.53 10.06
N VAL A 355 -25.57 -16.84 10.05
CA VAL A 355 -26.28 -17.81 10.91
C VAL A 355 -25.31 -18.75 11.60
N LEU A 356 -25.65 -19.26 12.78
CA LEU A 356 -24.86 -20.27 13.48
C LEU A 356 -24.78 -21.55 12.63
N SER A 357 -23.62 -22.19 12.59
CA SER A 357 -23.37 -23.44 11.89
C SER A 357 -22.80 -24.48 12.85
N GLY A 358 -23.02 -25.74 12.56
CA GLY A 358 -22.27 -26.86 13.14
C GLY A 358 -20.88 -26.99 12.55
N ASP A 359 -20.30 -28.18 12.62
CA ASP A 359 -18.96 -28.44 12.11
C ASP A 359 -18.83 -28.19 10.62
N ILE A 360 -17.69 -27.66 10.23
CA ILE A 360 -17.39 -27.26 8.86
C ILE A 360 -16.58 -28.38 8.18
N ASN A 361 -17.17 -28.94 7.13
CA ASN A 361 -16.44 -29.86 6.24
C ASN A 361 -15.33 -29.08 5.50
N SER A 362 -14.11 -29.62 5.54
CA SER A 362 -12.91 -29.02 4.91
C SER A 362 -13.06 -28.77 3.40
N ASN A 363 -13.90 -29.54 2.72
CA ASN A 363 -14.19 -29.39 1.29
C ASN A 363 -15.17 -28.24 0.96
N LYS A 364 -15.72 -27.56 1.97
CA LYS A 364 -16.54 -26.36 1.79
C LYS A 364 -15.67 -25.08 1.82
N PRO A 365 -16.15 -23.98 1.24
CA PRO A 365 -15.45 -22.70 1.36
C PRO A 365 -15.46 -22.23 2.82
N TRP A 366 -14.29 -22.11 3.45
CA TRP A 366 -14.14 -21.65 4.83
C TRP A 366 -13.07 -20.59 4.99
N CYS A 367 -13.22 -19.75 6.01
CA CYS A 367 -12.25 -18.79 6.50
C CYS A 367 -12.23 -18.79 8.02
N SER A 368 -11.06 -18.87 8.62
CA SER A 368 -10.83 -18.80 10.07
C SER A 368 -10.24 -17.43 10.41
N LEU A 369 -10.87 -16.70 11.35
CA LEU A 369 -10.48 -15.36 11.77
C LEU A 369 -11.10 -15.02 13.13
N THR A 370 -10.74 -13.85 13.71
CA THR A 370 -11.38 -13.35 14.93
C THR A 370 -12.74 -12.71 14.64
N SER A 371 -13.61 -12.62 15.66
CA SER A 371 -14.90 -11.92 15.56
C SER A 371 -14.74 -10.44 15.19
N GLN A 372 -13.68 -9.79 15.68
CA GLN A 372 -13.32 -8.42 15.34
C GLN A 372 -12.96 -8.28 13.85
N SER A 373 -12.14 -9.20 13.32
CA SER A 373 -11.79 -9.21 11.89
C SER A 373 -13.02 -9.43 11.01
N LEU A 374 -13.94 -10.33 11.41
CA LEU A 374 -15.20 -10.54 10.71
C LEU A 374 -16.10 -9.30 10.76
N ASN A 375 -16.20 -8.65 11.91
CA ASN A 375 -16.96 -7.40 12.03
C ASN A 375 -16.40 -6.31 11.12
N ASN A 376 -15.08 -6.12 11.13
CA ASN A 376 -14.39 -5.16 10.24
C ASN A 376 -14.65 -5.47 8.76
N LEU A 377 -14.70 -6.76 8.41
CA LEU A 377 -14.99 -7.21 7.05
C LEU A 377 -16.40 -6.78 6.59
N PHE A 378 -17.41 -6.78 7.48
CA PHE A 378 -18.76 -6.32 7.15
C PHE A 378 -18.90 -4.79 7.17
N THR A 379 -18.24 -4.10 8.09
CA THR A 379 -18.50 -2.68 8.38
C THR A 379 -17.57 -1.70 7.65
N SER A 380 -16.35 -2.13 7.31
CA SER A 380 -15.36 -1.25 6.68
C SER A 380 -15.41 -1.33 5.15
N GLY A 381 -15.37 -0.19 4.47
CA GLY A 381 -15.22 -0.13 3.01
C GLY A 381 -13.94 -0.78 2.48
N TYR A 382 -12.90 -0.85 3.30
CA TYR A 382 -11.62 -1.52 3.06
C TYR A 382 -11.46 -2.84 3.83
N GLY A 383 -12.53 -3.37 4.43
CA GLY A 383 -12.46 -4.55 5.29
C GLY A 383 -11.83 -5.75 4.62
N TYR A 384 -12.15 -5.98 3.35
CA TYR A 384 -11.57 -7.08 2.57
C TYR A 384 -10.08 -6.86 2.29
N ASP A 385 -9.68 -5.66 1.84
CA ASP A 385 -8.28 -5.35 1.55
C ASP A 385 -7.45 -5.41 2.84
N ALA A 386 -7.96 -4.84 3.95
CA ALA A 386 -7.31 -4.92 5.25
C ALA A 386 -7.14 -6.36 5.75
N LEU A 387 -8.10 -7.26 5.51
CA LEU A 387 -8.00 -8.67 5.86
C LEU A 387 -6.92 -9.37 5.04
N ILE A 388 -6.96 -9.22 3.71
CA ILE A 388 -6.01 -9.89 2.80
C ILE A 388 -4.59 -9.38 3.00
N ILE A 389 -4.40 -8.06 3.08
CA ILE A 389 -3.08 -7.44 3.28
C ILE A 389 -2.58 -7.74 4.69
N GLY A 390 -3.44 -7.59 5.69
CA GLY A 390 -3.09 -7.82 7.09
C GLY A 390 -2.78 -9.28 7.45
N GLY A 391 -3.27 -10.24 6.66
CA GLY A 391 -2.99 -11.67 6.86
C GLY A 391 -3.58 -12.26 8.13
N ARG A 392 -4.59 -11.63 8.75
CA ARG A 392 -5.22 -12.09 10.00
C ARG A 392 -6.35 -13.07 9.76
N PHE A 393 -6.08 -14.07 8.95
CA PHE A 393 -7.02 -15.15 8.62
C PHE A 393 -6.28 -16.37 8.06
N GLU A 394 -6.96 -17.49 8.09
CA GLU A 394 -6.62 -18.70 7.32
C GLU A 394 -7.82 -19.14 6.50
N SER A 395 -7.60 -19.70 5.32
CA SER A 395 -8.68 -20.19 4.46
C SER A 395 -8.21 -21.28 3.51
N ASN A 396 -9.16 -22.08 3.00
CA ASN A 396 -8.88 -22.85 1.81
C ASN A 396 -9.11 -21.98 0.55
N ILE A 397 -8.67 -22.47 -0.60
CA ILE A 397 -8.79 -21.74 -1.88
C ILE A 397 -10.26 -21.40 -2.23
N LEU A 398 -11.20 -22.26 -1.85
CA LEU A 398 -12.63 -22.00 -2.07
C LEU A 398 -13.14 -20.85 -1.19
N GLY A 399 -12.66 -20.79 0.08
CA GLY A 399 -12.97 -19.71 1.00
C GLY A 399 -12.42 -18.38 0.52
N LEU A 400 -11.17 -18.33 0.10
CA LEU A 400 -10.55 -17.12 -0.47
C LEU A 400 -11.32 -16.62 -1.70
N ASN A 401 -11.71 -17.53 -2.61
CA ASN A 401 -12.53 -17.21 -3.77
C ASN A 401 -13.92 -16.68 -3.39
N SER A 402 -14.54 -17.23 -2.34
CA SER A 402 -15.83 -16.77 -1.84
C SER A 402 -15.72 -15.39 -1.19
N LEU A 403 -14.71 -15.16 -0.35
CA LEU A 403 -14.40 -13.84 0.24
C LEU A 403 -14.29 -12.78 -0.85
N ASN A 404 -13.45 -13.02 -1.86
CA ASN A 404 -13.27 -12.08 -2.96
C ASN A 404 -14.60 -11.76 -3.67
N LYS A 405 -15.43 -12.77 -3.95
CA LYS A 405 -16.70 -12.57 -4.64
C LYS A 405 -17.74 -11.83 -3.79
N ILE A 406 -17.82 -12.14 -2.50
CA ILE A 406 -18.77 -11.51 -1.57
C ILE A 406 -18.40 -10.05 -1.35
N PHE A 407 -17.16 -9.78 -0.95
CA PHE A 407 -16.73 -8.45 -0.51
C PHE A 407 -16.26 -7.50 -1.61
N LYS A 408 -16.09 -7.97 -2.87
CA LYS A 408 -15.83 -7.08 -4.01
C LYS A 408 -16.91 -6.01 -4.22
N PHE A 409 -18.16 -6.28 -3.82
CA PHE A 409 -19.24 -5.28 -3.89
C PHE A 409 -18.93 -4.11 -2.95
N GLN A 410 -18.50 -4.40 -1.71
CA GLN A 410 -18.16 -3.39 -0.72
C GLN A 410 -17.00 -2.52 -1.18
N ALA A 411 -15.88 -3.13 -1.60
CA ALA A 411 -14.72 -2.41 -2.09
C ALA A 411 -15.07 -1.52 -3.30
N LYS A 412 -15.84 -2.03 -4.26
CA LYS A 412 -16.28 -1.23 -5.43
C LYS A 412 -17.27 -0.14 -5.05
N ASN A 413 -18.24 -0.44 -4.18
CA ASN A 413 -19.20 0.56 -3.72
C ASN A 413 -18.53 1.67 -2.91
N TYR A 414 -17.45 1.36 -2.22
CA TYR A 414 -16.64 2.34 -1.52
C TYR A 414 -15.91 3.28 -2.50
N GLN A 415 -15.56 2.77 -3.68
CA GLN A 415 -14.99 3.55 -4.80
C GLN A 415 -16.06 4.23 -5.67
N ASN A 416 -17.33 4.27 -5.26
CA ASN A 416 -18.47 4.76 -6.04
C ASN A 416 -18.68 4.00 -7.37
N ILE A 417 -18.28 2.74 -7.42
CA ILE A 417 -18.51 1.85 -8.56
C ILE A 417 -19.65 0.89 -8.21
N TYR A 418 -20.77 0.99 -8.92
CA TYR A 418 -21.98 0.24 -8.63
C TYR A 418 -22.30 -0.74 -9.77
N TYR A 419 -22.95 -1.87 -9.46
CA TYR A 419 -23.43 -2.85 -10.42
C TYR A 419 -24.86 -2.48 -10.89
N ASN A 420 -24.95 -1.38 -11.61
CA ASN A 420 -26.21 -0.86 -12.20
C ASN A 420 -26.15 -0.99 -13.71
N ILE A 421 -27.32 -0.92 -14.36
CA ILE A 421 -27.44 -0.99 -15.84
C ILE A 421 -26.54 0.04 -16.51
N ASP A 422 -26.56 1.29 -16.03
CA ASP A 422 -25.73 2.38 -16.56
C ASP A 422 -24.22 2.10 -16.46
N THR A 423 -23.77 1.51 -15.34
CA THR A 423 -22.37 1.15 -15.14
C THR A 423 -21.96 0.00 -16.07
N ILE A 424 -22.83 -0.97 -16.30
CA ILE A 424 -22.57 -2.08 -17.22
C ILE A 424 -22.53 -1.59 -18.65
N LEU A 425 -23.51 -0.78 -19.08
CA LEU A 425 -23.54 -0.16 -20.41
C LEU A 425 -22.31 0.74 -20.63
N SER A 426 -21.96 1.58 -19.66
CA SER A 426 -20.77 2.43 -19.77
C SER A 426 -19.48 1.62 -19.86
N ASN A 427 -19.37 0.52 -19.12
CA ASN A 427 -18.21 -0.38 -19.18
C ASN A 427 -18.19 -1.20 -20.49
N PHE A 428 -19.34 -1.59 -21.01
CA PHE A 428 -19.46 -2.26 -22.30
C PHE A 428 -19.09 -1.31 -23.44
N LEU A 429 -19.62 -0.10 -23.44
CA LEU A 429 -19.24 0.96 -24.40
C LEU A 429 -17.74 1.29 -24.30
N LYS A 430 -17.21 1.44 -23.09
CA LYS A 430 -15.76 1.61 -22.87
C LYS A 430 -14.93 0.44 -23.39
N LYS A 431 -15.42 -0.81 -23.33
CA LYS A 431 -14.76 -1.97 -23.95
C LYS A 431 -14.78 -1.90 -25.48
N ILE A 432 -15.90 -1.56 -26.09
CA ILE A 432 -16.04 -1.41 -27.54
C ILE A 432 -15.13 -0.27 -28.04
N PHE A 433 -15.09 0.86 -27.31
CA PHE A 433 -14.24 2.00 -27.68
C PHE A 433 -12.78 1.87 -27.22
N LYS A 434 -12.43 0.91 -26.34
CA LYS A 434 -11.06 0.65 -25.88
C LYS A 434 -10.17 -0.09 -26.87
N THR A 435 -10.71 -0.64 -27.94
CA THR A 435 -9.91 -1.16 -29.05
C THR A 435 -9.14 -0.06 -29.80
N THR A 436 -9.42 1.22 -29.53
CA THR A 436 -8.77 2.35 -30.21
C THR A 436 -7.98 3.31 -29.31
N LYS A 437 -8.08 3.23 -27.96
CA LYS A 437 -7.33 4.15 -27.07
C LYS A 437 -6.94 3.49 -25.77
N ILE A 438 -5.73 2.95 -25.73
CA ILE A 438 -5.16 2.27 -24.54
C ILE A 438 -4.87 3.22 -23.36
N PHE A 439 -4.86 4.51 -23.54
CA PHE A 439 -4.59 5.52 -22.50
C PHE A 439 -5.29 6.86 -22.79
N HIS A 440 -6.63 6.91 -22.72
CA HIS A 440 -7.27 8.22 -22.66
C HIS A 440 -8.44 8.18 -21.67
N ASN A 441 -8.37 9.10 -20.71
CA ASN A 441 -9.36 9.51 -19.72
C ASN A 441 -9.46 8.64 -18.46
N ARG A 442 -8.55 8.91 -17.54
CA ARG A 442 -8.85 9.00 -16.11
C ARG A 442 -8.51 10.40 -15.58
#